data_00bef9655dbe8a798a7a7034e2d030ff
#
_entry.id   00bef9655dbe8a798a7a7034e2d030ff
#
_cell.length_a   1.000
_cell.length_b   1.000
_cell.length_c   1.000
_cell.angle_alpha   90.00
_cell.angle_beta   90.00
_cell.angle_gamma   90.00
#
_symmetry.space_group_name_H-M   'P 1'
#
loop_
_entity.id
_entity.type
_entity.pdbx_description
1 polymer ?
#
loop_
_entity_poly.entity_id
_entity_poly.type
_entity_poly.pdbx_seq_one_letter_code
_entity_poly.pdbx_strand_id
1 'polypeptide(L)'
;MKKLVVGCLCLLALASCNVKNSDEYKALQAQRDSLLQVTSKSNSELEEMNTLINDVEENFRQIREAEKFLSIESKSKGEMSNDTKTRIKDNFEMINEILKKNKTDIDKLNKRLKSNSGQMSGLKATIERLNSELVERANTISELQKSLSARDEQIALLQTDVQSLTSNVETLSSQTAEQASKIKEQDKELNTAYYMFGTSKELKEAKIVSGGLLASPKILKESIEKSKFIRIDIRDTH
;
A
#
# COMPACT_ATOMS: atom_id res chain seq x y z
N MET A 1 -5.29 -57.37 -41.54
CA MET A 1 -5.53 -57.02 -40.13
C MET A 1 -4.48 -56.06 -39.53
N LYS A 2 -3.16 -56.27 -39.72
CA LYS A 2 -2.11 -55.33 -39.19
C LYS A 2 -2.24 -53.88 -39.72
N LYS A 3 -2.61 -53.66 -40.98
CA LYS A 3 -2.77 -52.30 -41.59
C LYS A 3 -4.00 -51.55 -41.04
N LEU A 4 -5.06 -52.25 -40.62
CA LEU A 4 -6.26 -51.69 -40.07
C LEU A 4 -6.07 -51.24 -38.60
N VAL A 5 -5.26 -51.98 -37.85
CA VAL A 5 -4.89 -51.64 -36.47
C VAL A 5 -4.02 -50.38 -36.41
N VAL A 6 -3.05 -50.24 -37.34
CA VAL A 6 -2.22 -49.03 -37.45
C VAL A 6 -3.04 -47.81 -37.85
N GLY A 7 -4.01 -47.94 -38.74
CA GLY A 7 -4.93 -46.86 -39.11
C GLY A 7 -5.81 -46.39 -37.92
N CYS A 8 -6.33 -47.30 -37.12
CA CYS A 8 -7.08 -46.94 -35.92
C CYS A 8 -6.20 -46.27 -34.84
N LEU A 9 -4.95 -46.70 -34.69
CA LEU A 9 -4.02 -46.08 -33.74
C LEU A 9 -3.66 -44.62 -34.15
N CYS A 10 -3.51 -44.36 -35.46
CA CYS A 10 -3.26 -42.99 -35.97
C CYS A 10 -4.50 -42.08 -35.80
N LEU A 11 -5.71 -42.61 -35.95
CA LEU A 11 -6.96 -41.83 -35.75
C LEU A 11 -7.17 -41.49 -34.27
N LEU A 12 -6.78 -42.35 -33.33
CA LEU A 12 -6.83 -42.07 -31.88
C LEU A 12 -5.78 -41.03 -31.47
N ALA A 13 -4.63 -40.99 -32.11
CA ALA A 13 -3.60 -39.97 -31.88
C ALA A 13 -4.03 -38.57 -32.37
N LEU A 14 -4.86 -38.47 -33.41
CA LEU A 14 -5.40 -37.22 -33.93
C LEU A 14 -6.56 -36.65 -33.07
N ALA A 15 -7.29 -37.50 -32.36
CA ALA A 15 -8.34 -37.09 -31.43
C ALA A 15 -7.77 -36.46 -30.13
N SER A 16 -6.51 -36.74 -29.82
CA SER A 16 -5.80 -36.18 -28.65
C SER A 16 -5.34 -34.72 -28.81
N CYS A 17 -5.46 -34.11 -30.04
CA CYS A 17 -4.94 -32.76 -30.28
C CYS A 17 -5.92 -31.62 -30.05
N ASN A 18 -7.04 -31.85 -29.37
CA ASN A 18 -8.00 -30.77 -29.09
C ASN A 18 -7.88 -30.19 -27.68
N VAL A 19 -6.63 -30.13 -27.19
CA VAL A 19 -6.31 -29.57 -25.85
C VAL A 19 -6.83 -28.13 -25.71
N LYS A 20 -6.82 -27.35 -26.79
CA LYS A 20 -7.30 -25.97 -26.79
C LYS A 20 -8.80 -25.81 -26.56
N ASN A 21 -9.58 -26.87 -26.76
CA ASN A 21 -11.04 -26.88 -26.56
C ASN A 21 -11.46 -27.57 -25.25
N SER A 22 -10.50 -28.14 -24.50
CA SER A 22 -10.82 -28.72 -23.20
C SER A 22 -11.24 -27.62 -22.23
N ASP A 23 -12.17 -27.93 -21.33
CA ASP A 23 -12.63 -26.97 -20.32
C ASP A 23 -11.50 -26.58 -19.37
N GLU A 24 -10.54 -27.48 -19.13
CA GLU A 24 -9.32 -27.21 -18.37
C GLU A 24 -8.43 -26.17 -19.04
N TYR A 25 -8.24 -26.26 -20.34
CA TYR A 25 -7.46 -25.27 -21.10
C TYR A 25 -8.12 -23.90 -21.09
N LYS A 26 -9.45 -23.85 -21.28
CA LYS A 26 -10.21 -22.59 -21.19
C LYS A 26 -10.15 -21.99 -19.78
N ALA A 27 -10.27 -22.83 -18.75
CA ALA A 27 -10.13 -22.40 -17.37
C ALA A 27 -8.74 -21.83 -17.08
N LEU A 28 -7.69 -22.51 -17.55
CA LEU A 28 -6.30 -22.03 -17.42
C LEU A 28 -6.06 -20.72 -18.18
N GLN A 29 -6.64 -20.60 -19.36
CA GLN A 29 -6.57 -19.37 -20.17
C GLN A 29 -7.29 -18.22 -19.46
N ALA A 30 -8.49 -18.44 -18.93
CA ALA A 30 -9.22 -17.44 -18.16
C ALA A 30 -8.45 -17.02 -16.89
N GLN A 31 -7.81 -17.97 -16.20
CA GLN A 31 -6.97 -17.69 -15.05
C GLN A 31 -5.73 -16.86 -15.42
N ARG A 32 -5.05 -17.21 -16.53
CA ARG A 32 -3.93 -16.43 -17.06
C ARG A 32 -4.37 -15.00 -17.39
N ASP A 33 -5.50 -14.84 -18.10
CA ASP A 33 -5.98 -13.53 -18.52
C ASP A 33 -6.39 -12.67 -17.30
N SER A 34 -7.02 -13.29 -16.30
CA SER A 34 -7.30 -12.65 -15.01
C SER A 34 -6.01 -12.21 -14.30
N LEU A 35 -4.98 -13.06 -14.23
CA LEU A 35 -3.69 -12.72 -13.64
C LEU A 35 -2.99 -11.58 -14.39
N LEU A 36 -3.01 -11.59 -15.73
CA LEU A 36 -2.46 -10.50 -16.54
C LEU A 36 -3.18 -9.17 -16.27
N GLN A 37 -4.50 -9.20 -16.16
CA GLN A 37 -5.29 -8.01 -15.82
C GLN A 37 -4.94 -7.48 -14.43
N VAL A 38 -4.86 -8.36 -13.43
CA VAL A 38 -4.47 -7.99 -12.06
C VAL A 38 -3.07 -7.40 -12.04
N THR A 39 -2.11 -8.02 -12.72
CA THR A 39 -0.73 -7.54 -12.80
C THR A 39 -0.64 -6.18 -13.48
N SER A 40 -1.34 -6.00 -14.61
CA SER A 40 -1.38 -4.72 -15.33
C SER A 40 -1.97 -3.60 -14.46
N LYS A 41 -3.07 -3.89 -13.77
CA LYS A 41 -3.69 -2.94 -12.84
C LYS A 41 -2.74 -2.58 -11.69
N SER A 42 -2.09 -3.59 -11.09
CA SER A 42 -1.13 -3.38 -10.01
C SER A 42 0.06 -2.52 -10.45
N ASN A 43 0.59 -2.76 -11.66
CA ASN A 43 1.69 -1.94 -12.20
C ASN A 43 1.27 -0.49 -12.42
N SER A 44 0.07 -0.25 -12.96
CA SER A 44 -0.47 1.10 -13.13
C SER A 44 -0.64 1.82 -11.77
N GLU A 45 -1.15 1.12 -10.76
CA GLU A 45 -1.30 1.67 -9.42
C GLU A 45 0.06 2.01 -8.78
N LEU A 46 1.09 1.18 -8.99
CA LEU A 46 2.46 1.45 -8.55
C LEU A 46 3.04 2.70 -9.22
N GLU A 47 2.84 2.86 -10.53
CA GLU A 47 3.32 4.02 -11.28
C GLU A 47 2.65 5.31 -10.80
N GLU A 48 1.34 5.28 -10.56
CA GLU A 48 0.63 6.42 -9.98
C GLU A 48 1.10 6.76 -8.56
N MET A 49 1.39 5.75 -7.73
CA MET A 49 1.95 5.98 -6.40
C MET A 49 3.35 6.59 -6.47
N ASN A 50 4.21 6.12 -7.37
CA ASN A 50 5.54 6.69 -7.56
C ASN A 50 5.45 8.16 -8.04
N THR A 51 4.51 8.48 -8.91
CA THR A 51 4.27 9.86 -9.34
C THR A 51 3.86 10.74 -8.17
N LEU A 52 2.93 10.29 -7.32
CA LEU A 52 2.55 11.03 -6.12
C LEU A 52 3.72 11.21 -5.13
N ILE A 53 4.56 10.19 -4.98
CA ILE A 53 5.76 10.28 -4.13
C ILE A 53 6.71 11.36 -4.65
N ASN A 54 7.00 11.35 -5.95
CA ASN A 54 7.88 12.34 -6.58
C ASN A 54 7.32 13.76 -6.45
N ASP A 55 6.01 13.93 -6.62
CA ASP A 55 5.33 15.22 -6.43
C ASP A 55 5.48 15.73 -5.00
N VAL A 56 5.29 14.86 -4.01
CA VAL A 56 5.45 15.21 -2.59
C VAL A 56 6.90 15.58 -2.28
N GLU A 57 7.88 14.86 -2.83
CA GLU A 57 9.31 15.16 -2.64
C GLU A 57 9.71 16.51 -3.27
N GLU A 58 9.22 16.79 -4.47
CA GLU A 58 9.43 18.08 -5.12
C GLU A 58 8.79 19.23 -4.33
N ASN A 59 7.61 19.02 -3.83
CA ASN A 59 6.94 19.98 -2.94
C ASN A 59 7.75 20.23 -1.66
N PHE A 60 8.34 19.21 -1.05
CA PHE A 60 9.23 19.40 0.10
C PHE A 60 10.52 20.17 -0.27
N ARG A 61 11.03 19.98 -1.48
CA ARG A 61 12.17 20.77 -1.95
C ARG A 61 11.82 22.26 -2.00
N GLN A 62 10.64 22.60 -2.51
CA GLN A 62 10.16 23.99 -2.56
C GLN A 62 9.98 24.57 -1.15
N ILE A 63 9.41 23.80 -0.22
CA ILE A 63 9.31 24.23 1.18
C ILE A 63 10.69 24.52 1.77
N ARG A 64 11.69 23.63 1.58
CA ARG A 64 13.05 23.85 2.08
C ARG A 64 13.70 25.12 1.54
N GLU A 65 13.44 25.49 0.30
CA GLU A 65 13.93 26.74 -0.29
C GLU A 65 13.29 27.96 0.38
N ALA A 66 11.98 27.92 0.58
CA ALA A 66 11.26 28.97 1.29
C ALA A 66 11.66 29.05 2.77
N GLU A 67 11.86 27.92 3.46
CA GLU A 67 12.38 27.86 4.83
C GLU A 67 13.73 28.57 4.98
N LYS A 68 14.65 28.39 4.01
CA LYS A 68 15.94 29.09 4.01
C LYS A 68 15.75 30.60 4.01
N PHE A 69 14.89 31.10 3.13
CA PHE A 69 14.59 32.53 3.07
C PHE A 69 13.98 33.02 4.40
N LEU A 70 12.95 32.34 4.91
CA LEU A 70 12.29 32.69 6.18
C LEU A 70 13.25 32.61 7.37
N SER A 71 14.16 31.63 7.39
CA SER A 71 15.18 31.50 8.44
C SER A 71 16.20 32.66 8.41
N ILE A 72 16.57 33.14 7.25
CA ILE A 72 17.44 34.30 7.11
C ILE A 72 16.72 35.55 7.65
N GLU A 73 15.49 35.75 7.23
CA GLU A 73 14.69 36.89 7.65
C GLU A 73 14.37 36.84 9.15
N SER A 74 14.13 35.67 9.74
CA SER A 74 13.89 35.53 11.17
C SER A 74 15.08 35.94 12.04
N LYS A 75 16.28 35.81 11.53
CA LYS A 75 17.55 36.17 12.21
C LYS A 75 18.07 37.58 11.84
N SER A 76 17.52 38.19 10.83
CA SER A 76 17.89 39.55 10.39
C SER A 76 17.55 40.56 11.49
N LYS A 77 18.43 41.50 11.72
CA LYS A 77 18.26 42.61 12.66
C LYS A 77 17.71 43.83 11.90
N GLY A 78 16.71 44.50 12.49
CA GLY A 78 16.14 45.71 11.92
C GLY A 78 14.70 45.57 11.47
N GLU A 79 14.09 46.65 11.02
CA GLU A 79 12.75 46.68 10.51
C GLU A 79 12.67 46.03 9.12
N MET A 80 11.67 45.22 8.88
CA MET A 80 11.46 44.59 7.57
C MET A 80 10.84 45.59 6.59
N SER A 81 11.38 45.63 5.37
CA SER A 81 10.74 46.38 4.29
C SER A 81 9.37 45.84 3.94
N ASN A 82 8.51 46.65 3.36
CA ASN A 82 7.20 46.19 2.90
C ASN A 82 7.31 45.06 1.84
N ASP A 83 8.33 45.14 0.98
CA ASP A 83 8.62 44.08 0.03
C ASP A 83 8.98 42.75 0.73
N THR A 84 9.85 42.80 1.74
CA THR A 84 10.21 41.62 2.54
C THR A 84 8.99 41.05 3.27
N LYS A 85 8.15 41.88 3.86
CA LYS A 85 6.91 41.45 4.52
C LYS A 85 5.98 40.75 3.55
N THR A 86 5.79 41.30 2.35
CA THR A 86 4.98 40.67 1.30
C THR A 86 5.56 39.31 0.91
N ARG A 87 6.86 39.22 0.66
CA ARG A 87 7.53 37.98 0.32
C ARG A 87 7.43 36.90 1.43
N ILE A 88 7.53 37.32 2.68
CA ILE A 88 7.34 36.43 3.84
C ILE A 88 5.92 35.88 3.81
N LYS A 89 4.92 36.75 3.65
CA LYS A 89 3.52 36.35 3.57
C LYS A 89 3.29 35.35 2.42
N ASP A 90 3.74 35.70 1.23
CA ASP A 90 3.59 34.85 0.03
C ASP A 90 4.27 33.49 0.21
N ASN A 91 5.44 33.43 0.86
CA ASN A 91 6.09 32.16 1.17
C ASN A 91 5.28 31.33 2.16
N PHE A 92 4.70 31.92 3.22
CA PHE A 92 3.86 31.17 4.14
C PHE A 92 2.58 30.68 3.49
N GLU A 93 1.93 31.48 2.64
CA GLU A 93 0.75 31.06 1.88
C GLU A 93 1.09 29.89 0.96
N MET A 94 2.14 30.00 0.17
CA MET A 94 2.65 28.93 -0.69
C MET A 94 2.95 27.66 0.11
N ILE A 95 3.67 27.77 1.22
CA ILE A 95 4.02 26.60 2.06
C ILE A 95 2.75 25.95 2.61
N ASN A 96 1.78 26.73 3.11
CA ASN A 96 0.53 26.20 3.61
C ASN A 96 -0.25 25.42 2.54
N GLU A 97 -0.32 25.94 1.32
CA GLU A 97 -0.94 25.23 0.20
C GLU A 97 -0.21 23.92 -0.12
N ILE A 98 1.12 23.96 -0.18
CA ILE A 98 1.94 22.78 -0.43
C ILE A 98 1.76 21.74 0.69
N LEU A 99 1.77 22.14 1.96
CA LEU A 99 1.57 21.21 3.07
C LEU A 99 0.19 20.57 3.04
N LYS A 100 -0.86 21.33 2.70
CA LYS A 100 -2.23 20.80 2.51
C LYS A 100 -2.28 19.79 1.36
N LYS A 101 -1.63 20.11 0.23
CA LYS A 101 -1.54 19.22 -0.93
C LYS A 101 -0.79 17.94 -0.55
N ASN A 102 0.39 18.05 0.05
CA ASN A 102 1.19 16.90 0.47
C ASN A 102 0.44 16.00 1.45
N LYS A 103 -0.27 16.58 2.43
CA LYS A 103 -1.13 15.81 3.32
C LYS A 103 -2.15 14.99 2.54
N THR A 104 -2.84 15.62 1.60
CA THR A 104 -3.86 14.95 0.76
C THR A 104 -3.25 13.82 -0.07
N ASP A 105 -2.07 14.03 -0.65
CA ASP A 105 -1.41 13.07 -1.51
C ASP A 105 -0.83 11.88 -0.69
N ILE A 106 -0.29 12.16 0.49
CA ILE A 106 0.12 11.12 1.44
C ILE A 106 -1.09 10.31 1.95
N ASP A 107 -2.24 10.94 2.18
CA ASP A 107 -3.50 10.23 2.51
C ASP A 107 -3.94 9.28 1.38
N LYS A 108 -3.81 9.70 0.12
CA LYS A 108 -4.09 8.85 -1.04
C LYS A 108 -3.11 7.67 -1.08
N LEU A 109 -1.80 7.93 -0.88
CA LEU A 109 -0.77 6.89 -0.81
C LEU A 109 -1.07 5.86 0.28
N ASN A 110 -1.44 6.31 1.48
CA ASN A 110 -1.83 5.45 2.59
C ASN A 110 -3.06 4.57 2.27
N LYS A 111 -4.08 5.14 1.62
CA LYS A 111 -5.28 4.40 1.21
C LYS A 111 -4.94 3.32 0.19
N ARG A 112 -4.09 3.64 -0.81
CA ARG A 112 -3.65 2.69 -1.83
C ARG A 112 -2.78 1.57 -1.25
N LEU A 113 -1.89 1.91 -0.32
CA LEU A 113 -1.08 0.92 0.38
C LEU A 113 -1.94 -0.09 1.15
N LYS A 114 -3.05 0.35 1.76
CA LYS A 114 -4.00 -0.53 2.43
C LYS A 114 -4.72 -1.50 1.49
N SER A 115 -5.14 -1.01 0.34
CA SER A 115 -5.88 -1.83 -0.64
C SER A 115 -5.00 -2.87 -1.33
N ASN A 116 -3.67 -2.69 -1.36
CA ASN A 116 -2.71 -3.51 -2.10
C ASN A 116 -1.53 -3.99 -1.25
N SER A 117 -1.78 -4.32 0.01
CA SER A 117 -0.76 -4.59 1.05
C SER A 117 0.27 -5.68 0.71
N GLY A 118 -0.11 -6.67 -0.09
CA GLY A 118 0.79 -7.80 -0.43
C GLY A 118 1.91 -7.46 -1.41
N GLN A 119 1.75 -6.44 -2.26
CA GLN A 119 2.70 -6.13 -3.34
C GLN A 119 3.50 -4.83 -3.10
N MET A 120 3.14 -4.04 -2.08
CA MET A 120 3.63 -2.67 -1.91
C MET A 120 4.40 -2.44 -0.60
N SER A 121 4.90 -3.49 0.02
CA SER A 121 5.66 -3.38 1.28
C SER A 121 6.87 -2.45 1.19
N GLY A 122 7.52 -2.39 0.03
CA GLY A 122 8.66 -1.49 -0.22
C GLY A 122 8.29 0.00 -0.17
N LEU A 123 7.06 0.38 -0.50
CA LEU A 123 6.62 1.76 -0.47
C LEU A 123 6.22 2.24 0.93
N LYS A 124 5.97 1.32 1.86
CA LYS A 124 5.57 1.65 3.22
C LYS A 124 6.59 2.54 3.93
N ALA A 125 7.86 2.15 3.91
CA ALA A 125 8.93 2.93 4.53
C ALA A 125 9.06 4.32 3.92
N THR A 126 8.88 4.44 2.60
CA THR A 126 8.87 5.74 1.90
C THR A 126 7.71 6.61 2.37
N ILE A 127 6.51 6.07 2.46
CA ILE A 127 5.32 6.81 2.92
C ILE A 127 5.47 7.24 4.38
N GLU A 128 6.02 6.37 5.24
CA GLU A 128 6.33 6.71 6.64
C GLU A 128 7.36 7.85 6.73
N ARG A 129 8.41 7.82 5.89
CA ARG A 129 9.39 8.90 5.80
C ARG A 129 8.75 10.21 5.35
N LEU A 130 7.90 10.18 4.31
CA LEU A 130 7.18 11.36 3.83
C LEU A 130 6.25 11.96 4.90
N ASN A 131 5.57 11.11 5.68
CA ASN A 131 4.77 11.57 6.82
C ASN A 131 5.65 12.25 7.88
N SER A 132 6.77 11.64 8.23
CA SER A 132 7.71 12.22 9.21
C SER A 132 8.25 13.57 8.73
N GLU A 133 8.61 13.67 7.46
CA GLU A 133 9.07 14.92 6.86
C GLU A 133 7.96 15.98 6.84
N LEU A 134 6.70 15.60 6.57
CA LEU A 134 5.56 16.51 6.62
C LEU A 134 5.39 17.12 8.02
N VAL A 135 5.48 16.29 9.07
CA VAL A 135 5.42 16.76 10.47
C VAL A 135 6.58 17.69 10.77
N GLU A 136 7.79 17.31 10.38
CA GLU A 136 8.99 18.11 10.60
C GLU A 136 8.88 19.49 9.93
N ARG A 137 8.48 19.52 8.65
CA ARG A 137 8.31 20.79 7.92
C ARG A 137 7.22 21.65 8.56
N ALA A 138 6.08 21.07 8.92
CA ALA A 138 5.01 21.81 9.59
C ALA A 138 5.48 22.42 10.92
N ASN A 139 6.27 21.70 11.71
CA ASN A 139 6.82 22.19 12.96
C ASN A 139 7.82 23.32 12.73
N THR A 140 8.77 23.14 11.78
CA THR A 140 9.75 24.16 11.42
C THR A 140 9.07 25.45 10.95
N ILE A 141 8.03 25.34 10.12
CA ILE A 141 7.25 26.50 9.64
C ILE A 141 6.53 27.18 10.80
N SER A 142 5.96 26.42 11.73
CA SER A 142 5.33 26.97 12.95
C SER A 142 6.34 27.75 13.79
N GLU A 143 7.55 27.23 13.96
CA GLU A 143 8.61 27.89 14.70
C GLU A 143 9.10 29.18 14.01
N LEU A 144 9.34 29.12 12.70
CA LEU A 144 9.70 30.28 11.90
C LEU A 144 8.61 31.36 11.94
N GLN A 145 7.36 30.94 11.87
CA GLN A 145 6.23 31.86 11.95
C GLN A 145 6.16 32.55 13.31
N LYS A 146 6.33 31.80 14.42
CA LYS A 146 6.40 32.37 15.77
C LYS A 146 7.56 33.39 15.88
N SER A 147 8.72 33.04 15.35
CA SER A 147 9.89 33.93 15.35
C SER A 147 9.65 35.20 14.55
N LEU A 148 9.02 35.09 13.37
CA LEU A 148 8.71 36.23 12.52
C LEU A 148 7.52 37.04 13.03
N SER A 149 6.49 36.40 13.64
CA SER A 149 5.35 37.07 14.25
C SER A 149 5.77 37.97 15.43
N ALA A 150 6.77 37.57 16.17
CA ALA A 150 7.33 38.40 17.22
C ALA A 150 7.93 39.71 16.68
N ARG A 151 8.23 39.74 15.40
CA ARG A 151 8.78 40.91 14.69
C ARG A 151 7.74 41.75 13.98
N ASP A 152 6.62 41.13 13.60
CA ASP A 152 5.60 41.80 12.79
C ASP A 152 4.21 41.20 13.02
N GLU A 153 3.29 42.03 13.52
CA GLU A 153 1.92 41.62 13.85
C GLU A 153 1.14 41.09 12.64
N GLN A 154 1.52 41.47 11.41
CA GLN A 154 0.81 41.05 10.20
C GLN A 154 0.97 39.55 9.90
N ILE A 155 2.00 38.91 10.43
CA ILE A 155 2.22 37.49 10.24
C ILE A 155 1.38 36.63 11.21
N ALA A 156 0.85 37.23 12.29
CA ALA A 156 0.03 36.54 13.28
C ALA A 156 -1.23 35.86 12.66
N LEU A 157 -1.78 36.41 11.60
CA LEU A 157 -2.96 35.84 10.92
C LEU A 157 -2.69 34.45 10.34
N LEU A 158 -1.47 34.18 9.85
CA LEU A 158 -1.10 32.89 9.28
C LEU A 158 -0.80 31.83 10.36
N GLN A 159 -0.56 32.24 11.60
CA GLN A 159 -0.26 31.34 12.70
C GLN A 159 -1.38 30.34 12.96
N THR A 160 -2.63 30.79 12.88
CA THR A 160 -3.80 29.93 13.08
C THR A 160 -3.85 28.79 12.04
N ASP A 161 -3.56 29.11 10.80
CA ASP A 161 -3.58 28.10 9.72
C ASP A 161 -2.47 27.05 9.89
N VAL A 162 -1.25 27.51 10.27
CA VAL A 162 -0.12 26.59 10.49
C VAL A 162 -0.35 25.71 11.72
N GLN A 163 -0.88 26.26 12.80
CA GLN A 163 -1.23 25.47 13.99
C GLN A 163 -2.27 24.40 13.67
N SER A 164 -3.31 24.76 12.93
CA SER A 164 -4.33 23.82 12.49
C SER A 164 -3.72 22.70 11.63
N LEU A 165 -2.83 23.07 10.71
CA LEU A 165 -2.17 22.11 9.85
C LEU A 165 -1.23 21.19 10.63
N THR A 166 -0.48 21.71 11.59
CA THR A 166 0.39 20.90 12.46
C THR A 166 -0.41 19.85 13.22
N SER A 167 -1.52 20.24 13.85
CA SER A 167 -2.40 19.29 14.56
C SER A 167 -2.96 18.21 13.63
N ASN A 168 -3.35 18.61 12.40
CA ASN A 168 -3.81 17.65 11.40
C ASN A 168 -2.72 16.64 10.99
N VAL A 169 -1.47 17.10 10.89
CA VAL A 169 -0.31 16.27 10.55
C VAL A 169 0.01 15.27 11.67
N GLU A 170 -0.04 15.71 12.92
CA GLU A 170 0.14 14.83 14.08
C GLU A 170 -0.93 13.73 14.12
N THR A 171 -2.18 14.11 13.88
CA THR A 171 -3.30 13.16 13.77
C THR A 171 -3.06 12.13 12.67
N LEU A 172 -2.62 12.60 11.49
CA LEU A 172 -2.32 11.73 10.35
C LEU A 172 -1.17 10.76 10.67
N SER A 173 -0.11 11.25 11.31
CA SER A 173 1.03 10.41 11.71
C SER A 173 0.59 9.27 12.65
N SER A 174 -0.26 9.59 13.63
CA SER A 174 -0.84 8.59 14.53
C SER A 174 -1.70 7.56 13.77
N GLN A 175 -2.57 8.04 12.89
CA GLN A 175 -3.39 7.16 12.04
C GLN A 175 -2.55 6.26 11.14
N THR A 176 -1.45 6.80 10.59
CA THR A 176 -0.55 6.01 9.74
C THR A 176 0.13 4.89 10.53
N ALA A 177 0.60 5.18 11.75
CA ALA A 177 1.20 4.17 12.63
C ALA A 177 0.19 3.04 12.96
N GLU A 178 -1.06 3.41 13.29
CA GLU A 178 -2.14 2.43 13.53
C GLU A 178 -2.44 1.60 12.29
N GLN A 179 -2.52 2.26 11.13
CA GLN A 179 -2.75 1.59 9.86
C GLN A 179 -1.63 0.65 9.48
N ALA A 180 -0.38 1.05 9.71
CA ALA A 180 0.77 0.20 9.48
C ALA A 180 0.74 -1.07 10.35
N SER A 181 0.30 -0.93 11.61
CA SER A 181 0.08 -2.08 12.49
C SER A 181 -1.00 -3.03 11.97
N LYS A 182 -2.14 -2.47 11.55
CA LYS A 182 -3.25 -3.26 10.98
C LYS A 182 -2.85 -3.96 9.67
N ILE A 183 -2.11 -3.27 8.80
CA ILE A 183 -1.60 -3.87 7.56
C ILE A 183 -0.68 -5.06 7.88
N LYS A 184 0.23 -4.91 8.87
CA LYS A 184 1.12 -6.00 9.28
C LYS A 184 0.34 -7.20 9.82
N GLU A 185 -0.74 -6.96 10.56
CA GLU A 185 -1.61 -8.01 11.07
C GLU A 185 -2.37 -8.70 9.93
N GLN A 186 -2.99 -7.92 9.04
CA GLN A 186 -3.68 -8.43 7.87
C GLN A 186 -2.74 -9.18 6.91
N ASP A 187 -1.54 -8.65 6.67
CA ASP A 187 -0.51 -9.33 5.87
C ASP A 187 -0.15 -10.70 6.46
N LYS A 188 0.00 -10.76 7.79
CA LYS A 188 0.22 -12.02 8.49
C LYS A 188 -0.97 -12.98 8.37
N GLU A 189 -2.20 -12.45 8.47
CA GLU A 189 -3.41 -13.27 8.31
C GLU A 189 -3.56 -13.78 6.88
N LEU A 190 -3.38 -12.91 5.88
CA LEU A 190 -3.49 -13.26 4.46
C LEU A 190 -2.45 -14.30 4.02
N ASN A 191 -1.24 -14.24 4.61
CA ASN A 191 -0.17 -15.18 4.31
C ASN A 191 -0.18 -16.40 5.24
N THR A 192 -1.15 -16.50 6.14
CA THR A 192 -1.33 -17.67 6.99
C THR A 192 -2.13 -18.75 6.26
N ALA A 193 -1.52 -19.88 6.03
CA ALA A 193 -2.19 -21.09 5.59
C ALA A 193 -2.21 -22.14 6.69
N TYR A 194 -3.14 -23.05 6.56
CA TYR A 194 -3.32 -24.16 7.48
C TYR A 194 -3.27 -25.45 6.69
N TYR A 195 -2.42 -26.37 7.09
CA TYR A 195 -2.37 -27.68 6.49
C TYR A 195 -2.43 -28.78 7.54
N MET A 196 -2.86 -29.91 7.11
CA MET A 196 -2.82 -31.14 7.88
C MET A 196 -2.54 -32.31 6.94
N PHE A 197 -1.76 -33.22 7.38
CA PHE A 197 -1.56 -34.50 6.70
C PHE A 197 -1.75 -35.66 7.70
N GLY A 198 -2.19 -36.78 7.18
CA GLY A 198 -2.42 -37.96 7.99
C GLY A 198 -3.00 -39.10 7.14
N THR A 199 -3.08 -40.25 7.73
CA THR A 199 -3.77 -41.40 7.12
C THR A 199 -5.27 -41.11 6.98
N SER A 200 -5.93 -41.81 6.05
CA SER A 200 -7.39 -41.70 5.85
C SER A 200 -8.17 -41.99 7.14
N LYS A 201 -7.64 -42.81 8.03
CA LYS A 201 -8.24 -43.10 9.33
C LYS A 201 -8.15 -41.90 10.26
N GLU A 202 -6.99 -41.31 10.43
CA GLU A 202 -6.72 -40.15 11.28
C GLU A 202 -7.52 -38.92 10.84
N LEU A 203 -7.62 -38.67 9.54
CA LEU A 203 -8.39 -37.56 8.99
C LEU A 203 -9.92 -37.74 9.19
N LYS A 204 -10.39 -38.99 9.21
CA LYS A 204 -11.80 -39.29 9.55
C LYS A 204 -12.07 -39.14 11.03
N GLU A 205 -11.19 -39.63 11.91
CA GLU A 205 -11.29 -39.44 13.36
C GLU A 205 -11.25 -37.94 13.74
N ALA A 206 -10.46 -37.16 13.04
CA ALA A 206 -10.41 -35.71 13.19
C ALA A 206 -11.65 -34.98 12.60
N LYS A 207 -12.58 -35.70 11.95
CA LYS A 207 -13.78 -35.17 11.26
C LYS A 207 -13.47 -34.18 10.14
N ILE A 208 -12.33 -34.33 9.48
CA ILE A 208 -11.92 -33.47 8.36
C ILE A 208 -12.40 -34.02 7.03
N VAL A 209 -12.43 -35.36 6.90
CA VAL A 209 -12.95 -36.02 5.72
C VAL A 209 -14.05 -37.02 6.10
N SER A 210 -15.00 -37.17 5.20
CA SER A 210 -16.01 -38.23 5.27
C SER A 210 -15.91 -39.15 4.05
N GLY A 211 -16.37 -40.35 4.16
CA GLY A 211 -16.42 -41.34 3.08
C GLY A 211 -16.15 -42.75 3.57
N GLY A 212 -16.81 -43.73 2.96
CA GLY A 212 -16.69 -45.15 3.26
C GLY A 212 -15.70 -45.86 2.34
N LEU A 213 -15.62 -47.21 2.49
CA LEU A 213 -14.73 -48.09 1.70
C LEU A 213 -14.97 -48.04 0.18
N LEU A 214 -16.14 -47.52 -0.26
CA LEU A 214 -16.58 -47.53 -1.66
C LEU A 214 -16.92 -46.12 -2.20
N ALA A 215 -16.72 -45.05 -1.41
CA ALA A 215 -16.98 -43.66 -1.82
C ALA A 215 -15.73 -42.80 -1.70
N SER A 216 -15.55 -41.90 -2.67
CA SER A 216 -14.46 -40.93 -2.64
C SER A 216 -14.55 -40.06 -1.37
N PRO A 217 -13.41 -39.83 -0.69
CA PRO A 217 -13.41 -39.00 0.51
C PRO A 217 -13.83 -37.56 0.17
N LYS A 218 -14.73 -37.00 0.96
CA LYS A 218 -15.21 -35.62 0.85
C LYS A 218 -14.71 -34.83 2.06
N ILE A 219 -14.24 -33.59 1.81
CA ILE A 219 -13.81 -32.67 2.88
C ILE A 219 -15.07 -32.10 3.54
N LEU A 220 -15.14 -32.18 4.87
CA LEU A 220 -16.19 -31.62 5.70
C LEU A 220 -15.90 -30.19 6.07
N LYS A 221 -16.20 -29.25 5.17
CA LYS A 221 -15.85 -27.82 5.32
C LYS A 221 -16.44 -27.16 6.56
N GLU A 222 -17.63 -27.62 7.01
CA GLU A 222 -18.37 -27.01 8.12
C GLU A 222 -17.85 -27.43 9.51
N SER A 223 -17.03 -28.48 9.59
CA SER A 223 -16.50 -29.03 10.85
C SER A 223 -15.01 -28.86 11.02
N ILE A 224 -14.39 -27.96 10.27
CA ILE A 224 -12.94 -27.70 10.32
C ILE A 224 -12.59 -26.87 11.56
N GLU A 225 -11.97 -27.51 12.53
CA GLU A 225 -11.37 -26.84 13.69
C GLU A 225 -9.91 -26.44 13.39
N LYS A 226 -9.64 -25.15 13.28
CA LYS A 226 -8.28 -24.62 12.96
C LYS A 226 -7.20 -25.11 13.94
N SER A 227 -7.57 -25.43 15.17
CA SER A 227 -6.63 -25.95 16.20
C SER A 227 -5.98 -27.29 15.86
N LYS A 228 -6.59 -28.05 14.93
CA LYS A 228 -6.05 -29.35 14.48
C LYS A 228 -5.07 -29.25 13.33
N PHE A 229 -4.89 -28.06 12.76
CA PHE A 229 -4.05 -27.81 11.62
C PHE A 229 -2.72 -27.18 12.04
N ILE A 230 -1.68 -27.47 11.29
CA ILE A 230 -0.38 -26.79 11.39
C ILE A 230 -0.51 -25.48 10.64
N ARG A 231 -0.22 -24.40 11.36
CA ARG A 231 -0.20 -23.06 10.77
C ARG A 231 1.17 -22.79 10.14
N ILE A 232 1.17 -22.28 8.91
CA ILE A 232 2.38 -21.86 8.20
C ILE A 232 2.19 -20.47 7.62
N ASP A 233 3.29 -19.78 7.42
CA ASP A 233 3.35 -18.61 6.55
C ASP A 233 3.68 -19.12 5.13
N ILE A 234 2.81 -18.80 4.16
CA ILE A 234 2.99 -19.29 2.77
C ILE A 234 4.23 -18.74 2.09
N ARG A 235 4.84 -17.69 2.63
CA ARG A 235 6.08 -17.09 2.13
C ARG A 235 7.33 -17.87 2.53
N ASP A 236 7.23 -18.67 3.59
CA ASP A 236 8.34 -19.49 4.12
C ASP A 236 8.40 -20.87 3.45
N THR A 237 7.54 -21.15 2.46
CA THR A 237 7.43 -22.46 1.80
C THR A 237 8.23 -22.54 0.50
N HIS A 238 9.50 -22.15 0.52
CA HIS A 238 10.43 -22.35 -0.62
C HIS A 238 11.38 -23.50 -0.39
#